data_ff5707535939978735a55d72bab54043
#
_entry.id   ff5707535939978735a55d72bab54043
#
_cell.length_a   1.000
_cell.length_b   1.000
_cell.length_c   1.000
_cell.angle_alpha   90.00
_cell.angle_beta   90.00
_cell.angle_gamma   90.00
#
_symmetry.space_group_name_H-M   'P 1'
#
loop_
_entity.id
_entity.type
_entity.pdbx_description
1 polymer ?
#
loop_
_entity_poly.entity_id
_entity_poly.type
_entity_poly.pdbx_seq_one_letter_code
_entity_poly.pdbx_strand_id
1 'polypeptide(L)'
;MKNFLICCLFITLSIIVNSCEEGYKDESTQISLVLKEVTAVPSLTTDNTPNYTFSSNIAGTIAYGGSCSSSTTTANQGNNTITLDSLSDGTYSNCTITVDTANSRLINSLTMSSFTIDTTAEPLLEVRAVTTQTNDNTPNYTFSTN
;
A
#
# COMPACT_ATOMS: atom_id res chain seq x y z
N MET A 1 -4.78 6.46 -44.78
CA MET A 1 -5.56 5.77 -45.80
C MET A 1 -4.82 5.87 -47.14
N LYS A 2 -3.81 5.08 -47.37
CA LYS A 2 -3.15 4.83 -48.66
C LYS A 2 -1.96 3.93 -48.32
N ASN A 3 -2.15 2.61 -48.42
CA ASN A 3 -1.15 1.59 -48.67
C ASN A 3 -1.69 0.20 -48.29
N PHE A 4 -2.97 -0.03 -48.63
CA PHE A 4 -3.60 -1.34 -48.40
C PHE A 4 -4.05 -1.98 -49.72
N LEU A 5 -3.42 -1.71 -50.81
CA LEU A 5 -3.82 -2.33 -52.08
C LEU A 5 -2.66 -2.46 -53.01
N ILE A 6 -1.70 -3.34 -52.77
CA ILE A 6 -0.84 -3.95 -53.80
C ILE A 6 -0.16 -5.16 -53.13
N CYS A 7 -0.89 -6.26 -52.99
CA CYS A 7 -0.27 -7.58 -52.77
C CYS A 7 -1.18 -8.74 -53.17
N CYS A 8 -2.10 -8.50 -54.10
CA CYS A 8 -2.87 -9.60 -54.72
C CYS A 8 -2.93 -9.38 -56.20
N LEU A 9 -1.83 -9.60 -56.92
CA LEU A 9 -1.85 -10.03 -58.32
C LEU A 9 -0.42 -10.30 -58.77
N PHE A 10 0.02 -11.55 -58.64
CA PHE A 10 0.89 -12.25 -59.59
C PHE A 10 1.05 -13.68 -59.12
N ILE A 11 0.11 -14.50 -59.49
CA ILE A 11 0.27 -15.95 -59.55
C ILE A 11 1.01 -16.22 -60.85
N THR A 12 2.24 -16.63 -60.77
CA THR A 12 2.83 -17.81 -61.46
C THR A 12 4.34 -17.75 -61.29
N LEU A 13 4.82 -18.87 -60.91
CA LEU A 13 6.14 -19.40 -61.04
C LEU A 13 7.16 -19.17 -59.96
N SER A 14 7.11 -20.13 -59.06
CA SER A 14 8.28 -20.80 -58.45
C SER A 14 9.33 -19.97 -57.72
N ILE A 15 9.49 -20.36 -56.47
CA ILE A 15 10.73 -20.38 -55.70
C ILE A 15 10.89 -19.24 -54.70
N ILE A 16 10.89 -19.72 -53.45
CA ILE A 16 11.41 -19.11 -52.22
C ILE A 16 10.61 -17.93 -51.70
N VAL A 17 9.59 -18.27 -50.97
CA VAL A 17 9.07 -17.47 -49.89
C VAL A 17 10.13 -17.36 -48.79
N ASN A 18 10.96 -16.36 -48.84
CA ASN A 18 11.46 -15.82 -47.60
C ASN A 18 10.26 -15.18 -46.95
N SER A 19 9.75 -15.87 -45.92
CA SER A 19 8.74 -15.33 -45.05
C SER A 19 9.23 -13.98 -44.56
N CYS A 20 8.51 -12.95 -44.93
CA CYS A 20 8.57 -11.68 -44.24
C CYS A 20 7.87 -11.90 -42.89
N GLU A 21 8.54 -12.57 -42.01
CA GLU A 21 8.23 -12.61 -40.60
C GLU A 21 8.77 -11.30 -40.01
N GLU A 22 8.20 -10.17 -40.44
CA GLU A 22 8.24 -8.98 -39.61
C GLU A 22 7.40 -9.34 -38.40
N GLY A 23 8.09 -9.84 -37.37
CA GLY A 23 7.54 -9.99 -36.04
C GLY A 23 6.99 -8.63 -35.61
N TYR A 24 5.69 -8.43 -35.81
CA TYR A 24 4.94 -7.43 -35.14
C TYR A 24 5.06 -7.78 -33.66
N LYS A 25 6.09 -7.25 -32.98
CA LYS A 25 6.13 -7.17 -31.55
C LYS A 25 5.05 -6.18 -31.18
N ASP A 26 3.86 -6.70 -30.95
CA ASP A 26 2.87 -5.99 -30.15
C ASP A 26 3.47 -5.86 -28.74
N GLU A 27 4.31 -4.86 -28.55
CA GLU A 27 4.61 -4.34 -27.24
C GLU A 27 3.36 -3.61 -26.76
N SER A 28 2.29 -4.37 -26.57
CA SER A 28 1.21 -3.96 -25.73
C SER A 28 1.81 -3.74 -24.34
N THR A 29 2.21 -2.53 -24.06
CA THR A 29 2.56 -2.09 -22.70
C THR A 29 1.32 -2.30 -21.86
N GLN A 30 1.19 -3.47 -21.26
CA GLN A 30 0.10 -3.77 -20.36
C GLN A 30 0.25 -2.85 -19.17
N ILE A 31 -0.53 -1.78 -19.16
CA ILE A 31 -0.63 -0.88 -18.00
C ILE A 31 -1.25 -1.70 -16.88
N SER A 32 -0.52 -1.90 -15.79
CA SER A 32 -1.01 -2.57 -14.59
C SER A 32 -1.12 -1.56 -13.45
N LEU A 33 -2.16 -1.71 -12.63
CA LEU A 33 -2.27 -0.95 -11.38
C LEU A 33 -1.38 -1.61 -10.32
N VAL A 34 -0.45 -0.85 -9.77
CA VAL A 34 0.48 -1.29 -8.73
C VAL A 34 0.25 -0.47 -7.48
N LEU A 35 -0.01 -1.14 -6.37
CA LEU A 35 -0.12 -0.56 -5.04
C LEU A 35 1.04 -1.06 -4.18
N LYS A 36 1.61 -0.18 -3.34
CA LYS A 36 2.67 -0.55 -2.39
C LYS A 36 2.46 0.17 -1.07
N GLU A 37 2.68 -0.51 0.03
CA GLU A 37 2.81 0.10 1.34
C GLU A 37 4.08 0.97 1.37
N VAL A 38 3.96 2.21 1.85
CA VAL A 38 5.06 3.17 1.98
C VAL A 38 5.39 3.42 3.45
N THR A 39 4.36 3.68 4.26
CA THR A 39 4.49 3.82 5.71
C THR A 39 3.36 3.05 6.36
N ALA A 40 3.69 1.95 7.02
CA ALA A 40 2.76 1.16 7.79
C ALA A 40 2.34 1.92 9.07
N VAL A 41 1.18 1.54 9.61
CA VAL A 41 0.86 1.86 11.01
C VAL A 41 1.90 1.17 11.90
N PRO A 42 2.42 1.83 12.96
CA PRO A 42 3.31 1.17 13.92
C PRO A 42 2.70 -0.13 14.43
N SER A 43 3.52 -1.17 14.60
CA SER A 43 3.04 -2.50 15.02
C SER A 43 2.29 -2.49 16.35
N LEU A 44 2.57 -1.50 17.20
CA LEU A 44 1.84 -1.16 18.42
C LEU A 44 1.73 0.37 18.51
N THR A 45 0.51 0.87 18.76
CA THR A 45 0.26 2.31 18.90
C THR A 45 -0.89 2.58 19.86
N THR A 46 -0.82 3.70 20.58
CA THR A 46 -1.92 4.24 21.39
C THR A 46 -2.84 5.17 20.58
N ASP A 47 -2.46 5.50 19.35
CA ASP A 47 -3.29 6.31 18.45
C ASP A 47 -4.38 5.43 17.83
N ASN A 48 -5.63 5.72 18.14
CA ASN A 48 -6.78 4.98 17.63
C ASN A 48 -7.30 5.48 16.27
N THR A 49 -6.66 6.50 15.69
CA THR A 49 -6.94 7.03 14.37
C THR A 49 -5.65 7.14 13.54
N PRO A 50 -4.88 6.06 13.42
CA PRO A 50 -3.53 6.14 12.90
C PRO A 50 -3.49 6.47 11.42
N ASN A 51 -2.40 7.11 11.00
CA ASN A 51 -2.12 7.37 9.61
C ASN A 51 -1.46 6.16 8.94
N TYR A 52 -1.83 5.95 7.69
CA TYR A 52 -1.27 4.93 6.81
C TYR A 52 -0.92 5.54 5.46
N THR A 53 0.25 5.21 4.91
CA THR A 53 0.66 5.72 3.59
C THR A 53 0.93 4.58 2.63
N PHE A 54 0.29 4.65 1.46
CA PHE A 54 0.55 3.75 0.33
C PHE A 54 0.84 4.55 -0.94
N SER A 55 1.46 3.92 -1.91
CA SER A 55 1.64 4.50 -3.24
C SER A 55 0.77 3.78 -4.26
N SER A 56 0.28 4.54 -5.24
CA SER A 56 -0.40 4.04 -6.44
C SER A 56 0.28 4.61 -7.68
N ASN A 57 0.48 3.80 -8.71
CA ASN A 57 1.00 4.30 -9.98
C ASN A 57 -0.07 4.94 -10.87
N ILE A 58 -1.35 4.78 -10.54
CA ILE A 58 -2.50 5.32 -11.28
C ILE A 58 -3.51 5.86 -10.27
N ALA A 59 -4.14 7.01 -10.58
CA ALA A 59 -5.20 7.57 -9.76
C ALA A 59 -6.49 6.74 -9.85
N GLY A 60 -7.27 6.71 -8.76
CA GLY A 60 -8.51 5.95 -8.71
C GLY A 60 -9.35 6.25 -7.48
N THR A 61 -10.40 5.45 -7.29
CA THR A 61 -11.27 5.50 -6.11
C THR A 61 -10.83 4.44 -5.13
N ILE A 62 -10.79 4.81 -3.84
CA ILE A 62 -10.41 3.90 -2.75
C ILE A 62 -11.68 3.26 -2.17
N ALA A 63 -11.64 1.94 -1.98
CA ALA A 63 -12.56 1.20 -1.13
C ALA A 63 -11.75 0.49 -0.03
N TYR A 64 -12.33 0.42 1.15
CA TYR A 64 -11.74 -0.22 2.32
C TYR A 64 -12.37 -1.57 2.59
N GLY A 65 -11.60 -2.49 3.17
CA GLY A 65 -12.08 -3.80 3.54
C GLY A 65 -11.45 -4.30 4.85
N GLY A 66 -12.01 -5.40 5.35
CA GLY A 66 -11.66 -5.90 6.66
C GLY A 66 -12.25 -5.05 7.78
N SER A 67 -11.45 -4.81 8.83
CA SER A 67 -11.90 -4.08 10.02
C SER A 67 -11.51 -2.60 9.99
N CYS A 68 -11.01 -2.09 8.87
CA CYS A 68 -10.54 -0.71 8.72
C CYS A 68 -11.39 0.08 7.73
N SER A 69 -11.56 1.36 8.00
CA SER A 69 -12.21 2.34 7.13
C SER A 69 -11.51 3.70 7.21
N SER A 70 -11.84 4.57 6.27
CA SER A 70 -11.41 5.97 6.25
C SER A 70 -12.37 6.79 5.40
N SER A 71 -12.51 8.06 5.71
CA SER A 71 -13.30 9.00 4.91
C SER A 71 -12.62 9.41 3.59
N THR A 72 -11.33 9.11 3.41
CA THR A 72 -10.60 9.38 2.17
C THR A 72 -10.95 8.36 1.10
N THR A 73 -11.59 8.78 0.00
CA THR A 73 -12.08 7.89 -1.05
C THR A 73 -11.36 8.05 -2.40
N THR A 74 -10.33 8.89 -2.46
CA THR A 74 -9.61 9.16 -3.71
C THR A 74 -8.12 8.87 -3.53
N ALA A 75 -7.55 8.07 -4.45
CA ALA A 75 -6.13 7.87 -4.59
C ALA A 75 -5.59 8.71 -5.74
N ASN A 76 -4.49 9.41 -5.51
CA ASN A 76 -3.70 10.09 -6.53
C ASN A 76 -2.55 9.21 -7.00
N GLN A 77 -2.00 9.51 -8.17
CA GLN A 77 -0.73 8.92 -8.56
C GLN A 77 0.39 9.40 -7.61
N GLY A 78 1.19 8.46 -7.11
CA GLY A 78 2.22 8.70 -6.09
C GLY A 78 1.76 8.29 -4.71
N ASN A 79 2.32 8.92 -3.67
CA ASN A 79 2.03 8.61 -2.28
C ASN A 79 0.69 9.21 -1.84
N ASN A 80 -0.07 8.41 -1.12
CA ASN A 80 -1.37 8.76 -0.54
C ASN A 80 -1.31 8.46 0.95
N THR A 81 -1.51 9.47 1.78
CA THR A 81 -1.66 9.30 3.23
C THR A 81 -3.13 9.38 3.59
N ILE A 82 -3.61 8.38 4.28
CA ILE A 82 -4.98 8.29 4.80
C ILE A 82 -4.92 8.23 6.32
N THR A 83 -5.95 8.78 6.97
CA THR A 83 -6.19 8.60 8.40
C THR A 83 -7.31 7.57 8.55
N LEU A 84 -7.07 6.51 9.30
CA LEU A 84 -8.10 5.51 9.57
C LEU A 84 -9.16 6.09 10.50
N ASP A 85 -10.40 5.64 10.33
CA ASP A 85 -11.47 5.94 11.28
C ASP A 85 -11.15 5.31 12.65
N SER A 86 -11.77 5.80 13.71
CA SER A 86 -11.48 5.38 15.08
C SER A 86 -11.62 3.86 15.24
N LEU A 87 -10.55 3.24 15.71
CA LEU A 87 -10.42 1.82 15.99
C LEU A 87 -10.45 1.57 17.50
N SER A 88 -11.05 0.46 17.91
CA SER A 88 -10.99 -0.02 19.30
C SER A 88 -9.65 -0.71 19.57
N ASP A 89 -9.32 -0.89 20.86
CA ASP A 89 -8.18 -1.71 21.24
C ASP A 89 -8.31 -3.12 20.66
N GLY A 90 -7.21 -3.61 20.09
CA GLY A 90 -7.18 -4.92 19.42
C GLY A 90 -6.16 -5.00 18.29
N THR A 91 -5.99 -6.20 17.75
CA THR A 91 -5.06 -6.45 16.64
C THR A 91 -5.80 -6.50 15.30
N TYR A 92 -5.29 -5.76 14.34
CA TYR A 92 -5.82 -5.59 13.00
C TYR A 92 -4.87 -6.24 11.98
N SER A 93 -5.27 -7.37 11.41
CA SER A 93 -4.48 -8.12 10.42
C SER A 93 -5.18 -8.30 9.07
N ASN A 94 -6.41 -7.79 8.95
CA ASN A 94 -7.27 -7.99 7.78
C ASN A 94 -7.63 -6.70 7.05
N CYS A 95 -7.00 -5.57 7.40
CA CYS A 95 -7.28 -4.28 6.77
C CYS A 95 -6.76 -4.26 5.33
N THR A 96 -7.62 -3.87 4.40
CA THR A 96 -7.28 -3.79 2.98
C THR A 96 -7.70 -2.46 2.37
N ILE A 97 -6.94 -2.04 1.37
CA ILE A 97 -7.25 -0.93 0.47
C ILE A 97 -7.40 -1.52 -0.92
N THR A 98 -8.50 -1.21 -1.59
CA THR A 98 -8.72 -1.53 -3.00
C THR A 98 -8.79 -0.23 -3.77
N VAL A 99 -8.02 -0.10 -4.84
CA VAL A 99 -8.10 1.05 -5.76
C VAL A 99 -8.71 0.58 -7.07
N ASP A 100 -9.74 1.30 -7.51
CA ASP A 100 -10.43 1.11 -8.79
C ASP A 100 -10.18 2.31 -9.70
N THR A 101 -9.63 2.04 -10.89
CA THR A 101 -9.35 3.08 -11.89
C THR A 101 -10.46 3.10 -12.94
N ALA A 102 -11.44 3.95 -12.77
CA ALA A 102 -12.67 4.00 -13.58
C ALA A 102 -12.43 4.00 -15.11
N ASN A 103 -11.36 4.63 -15.58
CA ASN A 103 -11.05 4.74 -17.00
C ASN A 103 -10.27 3.54 -17.56
N SER A 104 -9.49 2.84 -16.74
CA SER A 104 -8.63 1.73 -17.16
C SER A 104 -9.21 0.37 -16.82
N ARG A 105 -10.31 0.31 -16.06
CA ARG A 105 -10.89 -0.92 -15.51
C ARG A 105 -9.88 -1.79 -14.77
N LEU A 106 -8.89 -1.15 -14.15
CA LEU A 106 -7.88 -1.83 -13.36
C LEU A 106 -8.28 -1.73 -11.90
N ILE A 107 -8.33 -2.87 -11.23
CA ILE A 107 -8.60 -2.97 -9.80
C ILE A 107 -7.45 -3.73 -9.18
N ASN A 108 -6.92 -3.21 -8.08
CA ASN A 108 -5.93 -3.90 -7.29
C ASN A 108 -6.16 -3.64 -5.80
N SER A 109 -5.78 -4.61 -4.98
CA SER A 109 -5.94 -4.54 -3.53
C SER A 109 -4.59 -4.69 -2.84
N LEU A 110 -4.42 -3.95 -1.74
CA LEU A 110 -3.24 -3.99 -0.88
C LEU A 110 -3.70 -4.31 0.54
N THR A 111 -3.13 -5.35 1.14
CA THR A 111 -3.31 -5.64 2.56
C THR A 111 -2.31 -4.84 3.36
N MET A 112 -2.77 -4.14 4.38
CA MET A 112 -1.94 -3.40 5.31
C MET A 112 -1.14 -4.36 6.20
N SER A 113 0.07 -3.98 6.58
CA SER A 113 0.81 -4.69 7.63
C SER A 113 0.01 -4.71 8.93
N SER A 114 0.05 -5.84 9.63
CA SER A 114 -0.69 -6.02 10.89
C SER A 114 -0.18 -5.06 11.96
N PHE A 115 -1.11 -4.50 12.74
CA PHE A 115 -0.82 -3.58 13.85
C PHE A 115 -1.79 -3.83 15.01
N THR A 116 -1.43 -3.31 16.19
CA THR A 116 -2.25 -3.37 17.40
C THR A 116 -2.51 -1.97 17.91
N ILE A 117 -3.77 -1.67 18.18
CA ILE A 117 -4.20 -0.49 18.93
C ILE A 117 -4.33 -0.89 20.40
N ASP A 118 -3.67 -0.16 21.26
CA ASP A 118 -3.78 -0.27 22.70
C ASP A 118 -3.75 1.15 23.29
N THR A 119 -4.94 1.70 23.55
CA THR A 119 -5.10 3.05 24.08
C THR A 119 -4.87 3.12 25.58
N THR A 120 -4.68 1.97 26.24
CA THR A 120 -4.35 1.91 27.66
C THR A 120 -2.85 2.14 27.84
N ALA A 121 -2.46 3.38 28.13
CA ALA A 121 -1.10 3.65 28.58
C ALA A 121 -0.91 3.01 29.97
N GLU A 122 -0.18 1.91 30.03
CA GLU A 122 0.22 1.35 31.31
C GLU A 122 1.09 2.36 32.06
N PRO A 123 0.69 2.81 33.25
CA PRO A 123 1.50 3.75 34.00
C PRO A 123 2.83 3.07 34.39
N LEU A 124 3.93 3.80 34.20
CA LEU A 124 5.21 3.37 34.76
C LEU A 124 5.06 3.26 36.28
N LEU A 125 5.28 2.07 36.82
CA LEU A 125 5.27 1.84 38.26
C LEU A 125 6.68 2.02 38.82
N GLU A 126 6.81 2.91 39.77
CA GLU A 126 8.04 3.04 40.53
C GLU A 126 8.24 1.78 41.40
N VAL A 127 9.29 1.01 41.10
CA VAL A 127 9.63 -0.18 41.90
C VAL A 127 10.56 0.18 43.03
N ARG A 128 11.46 1.14 42.83
CA ARG A 128 12.39 1.59 43.86
C ARG A 128 12.68 3.07 43.67
N ALA A 129 12.23 3.86 44.60
CA ALA A 129 12.53 5.28 44.66
C ALA A 129 13.99 5.56 45.04
N VAL A 130 14.52 6.64 44.52
CA VAL A 130 15.77 7.21 45.04
C VAL A 130 15.47 7.80 46.43
N THR A 131 16.31 7.51 47.40
CA THR A 131 16.14 8.11 48.73
C THR A 131 16.23 9.64 48.69
N THR A 132 15.38 10.32 49.43
CA THR A 132 15.30 11.80 49.42
C THR A 132 16.61 12.50 49.85
N GLN A 133 17.46 11.78 50.58
CA GLN A 133 18.82 12.19 50.91
C GLN A 133 19.79 11.07 50.59
N THR A 134 20.70 11.31 49.66
CA THR A 134 21.75 10.35 49.32
C THR A 134 23.07 11.10 49.06
N ASN A 135 24.16 10.50 49.49
CA ASN A 135 25.52 10.95 49.14
C ASN A 135 26.01 10.34 47.83
N ASP A 136 25.18 9.48 47.22
CA ASP A 136 25.46 8.88 45.94
C ASP A 136 25.06 9.87 44.82
N ASN A 137 26.03 10.25 44.00
CA ASN A 137 25.80 11.17 42.87
C ASN A 137 25.31 10.44 41.62
N THR A 138 25.19 9.12 41.67
CA THR A 138 24.66 8.26 40.58
C THR A 138 23.62 7.27 41.10
N PRO A 139 22.57 7.74 41.78
CA PRO A 139 21.62 6.85 42.43
C PRO A 139 20.84 6.01 41.40
N ASN A 140 20.63 4.73 41.70
CA ASN A 140 19.85 3.84 40.87
C ASN A 140 18.34 4.10 41.07
N TYR A 141 17.65 4.22 39.96
CA TYR A 141 16.20 4.29 39.86
C TYR A 141 15.68 3.07 39.13
N THR A 142 14.66 2.40 39.65
CA THR A 142 14.08 1.23 39.02
C THR A 142 12.59 1.41 38.81
N PHE A 143 12.12 1.15 37.61
CA PHE A 143 10.71 1.15 37.25
C PHE A 143 10.35 -0.14 36.52
N SER A 144 9.10 -0.50 36.50
CA SER A 144 8.56 -1.60 35.68
C SER A 144 7.63 -1.04 34.61
N THR A 145 7.66 -1.69 33.46
CA THR A 145 6.65 -1.59 32.41
C THR A 145 5.98 -2.95 32.29
N ASN A 146 4.68 -2.99 32.23
CA ASN A 146 3.96 -4.23 31.95
C ASN A 146 4.03 -4.56 30.46
#